data_5cc71e189cfb2da2b1fdbe231b4e08f9
#
_entry.id   5cc71e189cfb2da2b1fdbe231b4e08f9
#
_cell.length_a   1.000
_cell.length_b   1.000
_cell.length_c   1.000
_cell.angle_alpha   90.00
_cell.angle_beta   90.00
_cell.angle_gamma   90.00
#
_symmetry.space_group_name_H-M   'P 1'
#
loop_
_entity.id
_entity.type
_entity.pdbx_description
1 polymer ?
#
loop_
_entity_poly.entity_id
_entity_poly.type
_entity_poly.pdbx_seq_one_letter_code
_entity_poly.pdbx_strand_id
1 'polypeptide(L)'
;VPTRVNEYGAVTVVTTNDEIGGESLPLFKDKVDKLFEKGGHQLILDCSELPGVDSEGLEYLLDLQDQCEEHVGALKICGASEALATILRITRLDRRFEFFGDLDEAVKSFG
;
A
#
# COMPACT_ATOMS: atom_id res chain seq x y z
N VAL A 1 -3.29 3.05 17.59
CA VAL A 1 -2.27 3.11 16.54
C VAL A 1 -2.94 3.26 15.20
N PRO A 2 -2.63 4.32 14.42
CA PRO A 2 -3.31 4.56 13.15
C PRO A 2 -3.01 3.51 12.07
N THR A 3 -1.86 2.84 12.17
CA THR A 3 -1.46 1.84 11.19
C THR A 3 -1.49 0.45 11.80
N ARG A 4 -2.22 -0.46 11.13
CA ARG A 4 -2.35 -1.85 11.56
C ARG A 4 -1.74 -2.76 10.52
N VAL A 5 -1.16 -3.85 10.97
CA VAL A 5 -0.54 -4.86 10.11
C VAL A 5 -1.16 -6.22 10.41
N ASN A 6 -1.64 -6.90 9.38
CA ASN A 6 -2.16 -8.25 9.50
C ASN A 6 -1.49 -9.15 8.47
N GLU A 7 -1.26 -10.40 8.85
CA GLU A 7 -0.62 -11.36 7.95
C GLU A 7 -1.61 -12.45 7.53
N TYR A 8 -1.61 -12.76 6.24
CA TYR A 8 -2.44 -13.81 5.63
C TYR A 8 -1.50 -14.71 4.85
N GLY A 9 -0.93 -15.71 5.53
CA GLY A 9 0.10 -16.55 4.92
C GLY A 9 1.33 -15.71 4.59
N ALA A 10 1.76 -15.72 3.34
CA ALA A 10 2.92 -14.94 2.87
C ALA A 10 2.56 -13.50 2.51
N VAL A 11 1.30 -13.11 2.62
CA VAL A 11 0.83 -11.77 2.25
C VAL A 11 0.65 -10.93 3.51
N THR A 12 1.19 -9.72 3.49
CA THR A 12 1.05 -8.77 4.60
C THR A 12 0.13 -7.63 4.19
N VAL A 13 -0.86 -7.36 5.02
CA VAL A 13 -1.83 -6.28 4.79
C VAL A 13 -1.53 -5.13 5.73
N VAL A 14 -1.38 -3.94 5.17
CA VAL A 14 -1.18 -2.71 5.94
C VAL A 14 -2.43 -1.84 5.78
N THR A 15 -3.05 -1.51 6.90
CA THR A 15 -4.22 -0.64 6.96
C THR A 15 -3.87 0.59 7.78
N THR A 16 -4.14 1.78 7.26
CA THR A 16 -3.92 3.00 8.03
C THR A 16 -5.13 3.90 7.93
N ASN A 17 -5.44 4.58 9.04
CA ASN A 17 -6.48 5.61 9.08
C ASN A 17 -5.88 7.01 9.11
N ASP A 18 -4.56 7.12 8.93
CA ASP A 18 -3.86 8.39 8.86
C ASP A 18 -3.45 8.65 7.41
N GLU A 19 -3.26 9.91 7.05
CA GLU A 19 -2.82 10.28 5.71
C GLU A 19 -1.43 9.70 5.42
N ILE A 20 -1.22 9.22 4.19
CA ILE A 20 0.11 8.83 3.73
C ILE A 20 0.76 10.05 3.10
N GLY A 21 1.54 10.75 3.89
CA GLY A 21 2.18 11.98 3.48
C GLY A 21 2.50 12.87 4.67
N GLY A 22 3.14 14.02 4.40
CA GLY A 22 3.43 15.02 5.41
C GLY A 22 4.07 14.47 6.66
N GLU A 23 3.54 14.86 7.80
CA GLU A 23 4.08 14.48 9.11
C GLU A 23 3.90 13.02 9.45
N SER A 24 2.89 12.35 8.88
CA SER A 24 2.65 10.93 9.14
C SER A 24 3.52 10.01 8.31
N LEU A 25 4.13 10.51 7.25
CA LEU A 25 4.89 9.67 6.33
C LEU A 25 6.09 8.97 6.99
N PRO A 26 6.91 9.63 7.82
CA PRO A 26 8.04 8.93 8.46
C PRO A 26 7.62 7.74 9.31
N LEU A 27 6.51 7.84 10.04
CA LEU A 27 6.01 6.73 10.84
C LEU A 27 5.52 5.58 9.98
N PHE A 28 4.87 5.89 8.87
CA PHE A 28 4.42 4.88 7.93
C PHE A 28 5.61 4.15 7.30
N LYS A 29 6.63 4.89 6.87
CA LYS A 29 7.86 4.31 6.31
C LYS A 29 8.55 3.37 7.30
N ASP A 30 8.64 3.79 8.57
CA ASP A 30 9.27 2.99 9.61
C ASP A 30 8.56 1.64 9.78
N LYS A 31 7.23 1.65 9.77
CA LYS A 31 6.46 0.42 9.89
C LYS A 31 6.69 -0.53 8.72
N VAL A 32 6.73 0.02 7.51
CA VAL A 32 6.97 -0.78 6.31
C VAL A 32 8.39 -1.33 6.29
N ASP A 33 9.38 -0.53 6.69
CA ASP A 33 10.77 -0.98 6.76
C ASP A 33 10.91 -2.17 7.71
N LYS A 34 10.21 -2.16 8.82
CA LYS A 34 10.21 -3.28 9.76
C LYS A 34 9.62 -4.55 9.15
N LEU A 35 8.60 -4.39 8.29
CA LEU A 35 8.03 -5.53 7.56
C LEU A 35 9.04 -6.11 6.59
N PHE A 36 9.77 -5.27 5.90
CA PHE A 36 10.80 -5.71 4.96
C PHE A 36 11.94 -6.45 5.65
N GLU A 37 12.31 -6.01 6.84
CA GLU A 37 13.32 -6.72 7.64
C GLU A 37 12.92 -8.16 7.95
N LYS A 38 11.61 -8.42 8.00
CA LYS A 38 11.06 -9.77 8.21
C LYS A 38 10.88 -10.54 6.91
N GLY A 39 11.22 -9.95 5.77
CA GLY A 39 11.11 -10.60 4.46
C GLY A 39 9.77 -10.43 3.77
N GLY A 40 8.89 -9.57 4.28
CA GLY A 40 7.55 -9.39 3.70
C GLY A 40 7.54 -8.45 2.51
N HIS A 41 7.53 -9.00 1.30
CA HIS A 41 7.50 -8.22 0.06
C HIS A 41 6.24 -8.42 -0.77
N GLN A 42 5.28 -9.22 -0.27
CA GLN A 42 3.94 -9.34 -0.85
C GLN A 42 3.02 -8.50 0.04
N LEU A 43 2.78 -7.27 -0.39
CA LEU A 43 2.05 -6.30 0.43
C LEU A 43 0.72 -5.91 -0.20
N ILE A 44 -0.26 -5.69 0.66
CA ILE A 44 -1.53 -5.07 0.27
C ILE A 44 -1.70 -3.83 1.12
N LEU A 45 -1.96 -2.69 0.46
CA LEU A 45 -2.37 -1.48 1.14
C LEU A 45 -3.89 -1.44 1.12
N ASP A 46 -4.49 -1.59 2.30
CA ASP A 46 -5.93 -1.48 2.45
C ASP A 46 -6.28 -0.02 2.69
N CYS A 47 -6.91 0.60 1.70
CA CYS A 47 -7.22 2.02 1.71
C CYS A 47 -8.62 2.35 2.21
N SER A 48 -9.34 1.36 2.79
CA SER A 48 -10.72 1.57 3.22
C SER A 48 -10.87 2.64 4.28
N GLU A 49 -9.84 2.88 5.08
CA GLU A 49 -9.84 3.89 6.14
C GLU A 49 -8.93 5.08 5.83
N LEU A 50 -8.29 5.08 4.66
CA LEU A 50 -7.27 6.07 4.32
C LEU A 50 -7.91 7.41 3.94
N PRO A 51 -7.57 8.51 4.65
CA PRO A 51 -8.13 9.83 4.33
C PRO A 51 -7.58 10.42 3.04
N GLY A 52 -6.32 10.15 2.72
CA GLY A 52 -5.71 10.69 1.52
C GLY A 52 -4.23 10.37 1.41
N VAL A 53 -3.66 10.72 0.25
CA VAL A 53 -2.24 10.55 -0.04
C VAL A 53 -1.77 11.82 -0.73
N ASP A 54 -0.70 12.45 -0.23
CA ASP A 54 -0.14 13.62 -0.87
C ASP A 54 0.95 13.22 -1.89
N SER A 55 1.59 14.21 -2.52
CA SER A 55 2.60 13.93 -3.55
C SER A 55 3.79 13.16 -3.01
N GLU A 56 4.22 13.46 -1.79
CA GLU A 56 5.32 12.72 -1.16
C GLU A 56 4.90 11.27 -0.88
N GLY A 57 3.66 11.09 -0.45
CA GLY A 57 3.10 9.75 -0.23
C GLY A 57 3.03 8.95 -1.52
N LEU A 58 2.61 9.58 -2.62
CA LEU A 58 2.57 8.91 -3.92
C LEU A 58 3.96 8.49 -4.37
N GLU A 59 4.95 9.35 -4.21
CA GLU A 59 6.35 9.01 -4.54
C GLU A 59 6.83 7.82 -3.71
N TYR A 60 6.48 7.82 -2.42
CA TYR A 60 6.85 6.73 -1.54
C TYR A 60 6.20 5.40 -1.97
N LEU A 61 4.92 5.43 -2.35
CA LEU A 61 4.24 4.22 -2.80
C LEU A 61 4.89 3.65 -4.06
N LEU A 62 5.35 4.51 -4.97
CA LEU A 62 6.10 4.06 -6.15
C LEU A 62 7.43 3.42 -5.77
N ASP A 63 8.18 4.04 -4.87
CA ASP A 63 9.44 3.48 -4.38
C ASP A 63 9.20 2.14 -3.71
N LEU A 64 8.12 2.04 -2.95
CA LEU A 64 7.74 0.81 -2.26
C LEU A 64 7.42 -0.30 -3.25
N GLN A 65 6.69 0.03 -4.33
CA GLN A 65 6.40 -0.93 -5.39
C GLN A 65 7.70 -1.43 -6.03
N ASP A 66 8.63 -0.53 -6.33
CA ASP A 66 9.92 -0.91 -6.90
C ASP A 66 10.67 -1.88 -5.98
N GLN A 67 10.70 -1.60 -4.68
CA GLN A 67 11.35 -2.48 -3.70
C GLN A 67 10.69 -3.86 -3.64
N CYS A 68 9.35 -3.89 -3.66
CA CYS A 68 8.64 -5.16 -3.66
C CYS A 68 8.97 -5.97 -4.90
N GLU A 69 8.96 -5.33 -6.07
CA GLU A 69 9.24 -6.00 -7.33
C GLU A 69 10.68 -6.53 -7.40
N GLU A 70 11.64 -5.82 -6.82
CA GLU A 70 13.03 -6.28 -6.74
C GLU A 70 13.16 -7.58 -5.94
N HIS A 71 12.25 -7.84 -5.03
CA HIS A 71 12.24 -9.04 -4.19
C HIS A 71 11.18 -10.05 -4.63
N VAL A 72 10.78 -9.99 -5.88
CA VAL A 72 9.79 -10.91 -6.49
C VAL A 72 8.41 -10.83 -5.81
N GLY A 73 8.10 -9.68 -5.24
CA GLY A 73 6.81 -9.40 -4.64
C GLY A 73 6.08 -8.31 -5.40
N ALA A 74 5.07 -7.74 -4.76
CA ALA A 74 4.32 -6.61 -5.30
C ALA A 74 3.58 -5.89 -4.19
N LEU A 75 3.29 -4.61 -4.41
CA LEU A 75 2.36 -3.84 -3.60
C LEU A 75 1.06 -3.75 -4.39
N LYS A 76 -0.01 -4.28 -3.81
CA LYS A 76 -1.36 -4.20 -4.39
C LYS A 76 -2.22 -3.31 -3.52
N ILE A 77 -3.27 -2.76 -4.09
CA ILE A 77 -4.14 -1.79 -3.41
C ILE A 77 -5.57 -2.29 -3.42
N CYS A 78 -6.25 -2.22 -2.28
CA CYS A 78 -7.67 -2.53 -2.20
C CYS A 78 -8.42 -1.43 -1.45
N GLY A 79 -9.71 -1.33 -1.72
CA GLY A 79 -10.58 -0.40 -1.03
C GLY A 79 -10.32 1.07 -1.29
N ALA A 80 -9.69 1.41 -2.42
CA ALA A 80 -9.39 2.80 -2.77
C ALA A 80 -10.68 3.60 -2.97
N SER A 81 -10.73 4.82 -2.39
CA SER A 81 -11.84 5.73 -2.63
C SER A 81 -11.82 6.21 -4.08
N GLU A 82 -12.95 6.76 -4.55
CA GLU A 82 -12.99 7.35 -5.89
C GLU A 82 -12.00 8.49 -6.03
N ALA A 83 -11.81 9.28 -4.97
CA ALA A 83 -10.84 10.38 -4.98
C ALA A 83 -9.42 9.87 -5.19
N LEU A 84 -9.03 8.82 -4.44
CA LEU A 84 -7.70 8.24 -4.59
C LEU A 84 -7.53 7.59 -5.97
N ALA A 85 -8.53 6.83 -6.42
CA ALA A 85 -8.48 6.19 -7.73
C ALA A 85 -8.35 7.23 -8.84
N THR A 86 -9.04 8.37 -8.72
CA THR A 86 -8.98 9.46 -9.69
C THR A 86 -7.58 10.08 -9.73
N ILE A 87 -6.99 10.34 -8.57
CA ILE A 87 -5.64 10.90 -8.49
C ILE A 87 -4.63 9.97 -9.15
N LEU A 88 -4.74 8.67 -8.85
CA LEU A 88 -3.83 7.67 -9.43
C LEU A 88 -3.99 7.58 -10.94
N ARG A 89 -5.21 7.68 -11.44
CA ARG A 89 -5.48 7.64 -12.88
C ARG A 89 -4.95 8.89 -13.59
N ILE A 90 -5.20 10.07 -13.03
CA ILE A 90 -4.75 11.34 -13.62
C ILE A 90 -3.22 11.39 -13.68
N THR A 91 -2.55 10.92 -12.66
CA THR A 91 -1.09 10.87 -12.60
C THR A 91 -0.50 9.67 -13.33
N ARG A 92 -1.36 8.79 -13.85
CA ARG A 92 -0.98 7.53 -14.53
C ARG A 92 -0.26 6.53 -13.63
N LEU A 93 -0.33 6.70 -12.34
CA LEU A 93 0.26 5.78 -11.38
C LEU A 93 -0.56 4.50 -11.25
N ASP A 94 -1.83 4.52 -11.70
CA ASP A 94 -2.69 3.35 -11.72
C ASP A 94 -2.10 2.20 -12.55
N ARG A 95 -1.17 2.49 -13.46
CA ARG A 95 -0.48 1.47 -14.27
C ARG A 95 0.57 0.68 -13.50
N ARG A 96 0.99 1.21 -12.37
CA ARG A 96 2.04 0.59 -11.57
C ARG A 96 1.49 -0.34 -10.50
N PHE A 97 0.19 -0.31 -10.23
CA PHE A 97 -0.45 -1.08 -9.16
C PHE A 97 -1.64 -1.86 -9.67
N GLU A 98 -1.89 -3.01 -9.05
CA GLU A 98 -3.15 -3.74 -9.25
C GLU A 98 -4.13 -3.31 -8.17
N PHE A 99 -5.37 -3.09 -8.56
CA PHE A 99 -6.44 -2.60 -7.69
C PHE A 99 -7.51 -3.65 -7.53
N PHE A 100 -8.03 -3.76 -6.31
CA PHE A 100 -9.08 -4.71 -5.98
C PHE A 100 -10.18 -3.99 -5.19
N GLY A 101 -11.41 -4.43 -5.35
CA GLY A 101 -12.54 -3.84 -4.65
C GLY A 101 -12.52 -4.15 -3.16
N ASP A 102 -12.09 -5.36 -2.79
CA ASP A 102 -12.04 -5.76 -1.40
C ASP A 102 -10.75 -6.52 -1.08
N LEU A 103 -10.53 -6.70 0.21
CA LEU A 103 -9.32 -7.33 0.72
C LEU A 103 -9.20 -8.80 0.31
N ASP A 104 -10.31 -9.53 0.33
CA ASP A 104 -10.29 -10.96 -0.02
C ASP A 104 -9.78 -11.17 -1.45
N GLU A 105 -10.26 -10.36 -2.40
CA GLU A 105 -9.81 -10.45 -3.78
C GLU A 105 -8.32 -10.16 -3.89
N ALA A 106 -7.85 -9.14 -3.16
CA ALA A 106 -6.43 -8.77 -3.18
C ALA A 106 -5.55 -9.90 -2.63
N VAL A 107 -5.94 -10.50 -1.51
CA VAL A 107 -5.19 -11.60 -0.91
C VAL A 107 -5.13 -12.80 -1.85
N LYS A 108 -6.28 -13.16 -2.45
CA LYS A 108 -6.37 -14.31 -3.36
C LYS A 108 -5.53 -14.09 -4.62
N SER A 109 -5.34 -12.84 -5.04
CA SER A 109 -4.56 -12.53 -6.25
C SER A 109 -3.09 -12.89 -6.13
N PHE A 110 -2.57 -13.02 -4.94
CA PHE A 110 -1.18 -13.45 -4.71
C PHE A 110 -1.01 -14.97 -4.81
N GLY A 111 -2.07 -15.67 -4.98
CA GLY A 111 -2.01 -17.08 -5.19
C GLY A 111 -2.63 -17.92 -4.18
#